data_d32947ad8eb89bc38c3675251f3fe5a1
#
_entry.id   d32947ad8eb89bc38c3675251f3fe5a1
#
_cell.length_a   1.000
_cell.length_b   1.000
_cell.length_c   1.000
_cell.angle_alpha   90.00
_cell.angle_beta   90.00
_cell.angle_gamma   90.00
#
_symmetry.space_group_name_H-M   'P 1'
#
loop_
_entity.id
_entity.type
_entity.pdbx_description
1 polymer ?
#
loop_
_entity_poly.entity_id
_entity_poly.type
_entity_poly.pdbx_seq_one_letter_code
_entity_poly.pdbx_strand_id
1 'polypeptide(L)'
;ISNNPERLGKKLWSENKEGEPLKIYRAFNERDEASFIVDIIKNWIDEGRSLNDVAILYRSNAQSRVLEDSILRAELPYRIYGGVRFYERMEIKNALRYSKLLVYIDNDAAFERIVNVPTRGIGAKTLDSVREHARAENISLWKAAESISKDNIKKSSRALSHFIETVSQLKTDTENKGLGEIFDEIIN
;
A
#
# COMPACT_ATOMS: atom_id res chain seq x y z
N ILE A 1 13.87 10.17 -30.96
CA ILE A 1 15.00 9.25 -30.69
C ILE A 1 16.25 9.71 -31.43
N SER A 2 16.17 10.08 -32.71
CA SER A 2 17.31 10.59 -33.51
C SER A 2 17.98 11.84 -32.94
N ASN A 3 17.26 12.63 -32.17
CA ASN A 3 17.71 13.89 -31.57
C ASN A 3 18.34 13.73 -30.17
N ASN A 4 18.60 12.50 -29.72
CA ASN A 4 19.33 12.27 -28.48
C ASN A 4 20.84 12.15 -28.77
N PRO A 5 21.67 13.14 -28.37
CA PRO A 5 23.12 13.14 -28.67
C PRO A 5 23.91 12.04 -27.93
N GLU A 6 23.38 11.51 -26.82
CA GLU A 6 24.02 10.44 -26.03
C GLU A 6 23.66 9.03 -26.50
N ARG A 7 23.05 8.91 -27.66
CA ARG A 7 22.57 7.64 -28.19
C ARG A 7 23.72 6.73 -28.62
N LEU A 8 23.79 5.54 -28.08
CA LEU A 8 24.61 4.45 -28.56
C LEU A 8 24.03 3.91 -29.88
N GLY A 9 24.48 4.43 -31.00
CA GLY A 9 24.38 4.03 -32.41
C GLY A 9 23.34 2.98 -32.89
N LYS A 10 22.32 2.61 -32.13
CA LYS A 10 21.30 1.63 -32.50
C LYS A 10 20.23 2.24 -33.41
N LYS A 11 19.96 1.61 -34.55
CA LYS A 11 18.80 1.91 -35.38
C LYS A 11 17.59 1.16 -34.81
N LEU A 12 16.54 1.88 -34.42
CA LEU A 12 15.27 1.26 -34.08
C LEU A 12 14.52 0.96 -35.38
N TRP A 13 14.03 -0.25 -35.50
CA TRP A 13 13.25 -0.74 -36.61
C TRP A 13 12.04 -1.52 -36.08
N SER A 14 11.05 -1.71 -36.88
CA SER A 14 9.85 -2.50 -36.56
C SER A 14 9.51 -3.37 -37.73
N GLU A 15 9.11 -4.61 -37.47
CA GLU A 15 8.55 -5.52 -38.46
C GLU A 15 7.06 -5.23 -38.73
N ASN A 16 6.44 -4.46 -37.84
CA ASN A 16 5.04 -4.09 -37.97
C ASN A 16 4.86 -3.03 -39.07
N LYS A 17 3.71 -3.09 -39.77
CA LYS A 17 3.28 -2.06 -40.72
C LYS A 17 3.08 -0.71 -40.02
N GLU A 18 2.98 0.35 -40.79
CA GLU A 18 2.60 1.66 -40.27
C GLU A 18 1.24 1.56 -39.57
N GLY A 19 1.21 2.05 -38.33
CA GLY A 19 0.02 2.09 -37.50
C GLY A 19 -0.68 3.46 -37.53
N GLU A 20 -1.62 3.65 -36.64
CA GLU A 20 -2.27 4.95 -36.45
C GLU A 20 -1.26 6.02 -36.01
N PRO A 21 -1.46 7.28 -36.40
CA PRO A 21 -0.65 8.41 -35.93
C PRO A 21 -0.69 8.53 -34.41
N LEU A 22 0.41 9.00 -33.81
CA LEU A 22 0.47 9.29 -32.40
C LEU A 22 -0.55 10.37 -32.03
N LYS A 23 -1.34 10.12 -30.99
CA LYS A 23 -2.29 11.09 -30.43
C LYS A 23 -1.69 11.68 -29.15
N ILE A 24 -1.79 13.00 -28.99
CA ILE A 24 -1.37 13.71 -27.79
C ILE A 24 -2.62 14.23 -27.10
N TYR A 25 -2.79 13.84 -25.84
CA TYR A 25 -3.83 14.37 -24.97
C TYR A 25 -3.18 15.19 -23.86
N ARG A 26 -3.65 16.42 -23.66
CA ARG A 26 -3.24 17.28 -22.55
C ARG A 26 -4.32 17.28 -21.49
N ALA A 27 -4.13 16.47 -20.48
CA ALA A 27 -5.04 16.38 -19.36
C ALA A 27 -5.02 17.65 -18.49
N PHE A 28 -6.13 17.93 -17.85
CA PHE A 28 -6.27 19.02 -16.89
C PHE A 28 -5.58 18.69 -15.55
N ASN A 29 -5.64 17.42 -15.14
CA ASN A 29 -4.98 16.86 -13.97
C ASN A 29 -4.80 15.35 -14.11
N GLU A 30 -4.17 14.72 -13.13
CA GLU A 30 -3.87 13.27 -13.10
C GLU A 30 -5.13 12.38 -13.18
N ARG A 31 -6.25 12.82 -12.61
CA ARG A 31 -7.51 12.08 -12.64
C ARG A 31 -8.16 12.12 -14.02
N ASP A 32 -8.08 13.28 -14.67
CA ASP A 32 -8.55 13.47 -16.03
C ASP A 32 -7.71 12.61 -17.00
N GLU A 33 -6.39 12.59 -16.83
CA GLU A 33 -5.49 11.70 -17.57
C GLU A 33 -5.90 10.24 -17.43
N ALA A 34 -6.10 9.78 -16.20
CA ALA A 34 -6.47 8.40 -15.92
C ALA A 34 -7.86 8.04 -16.47
N SER A 35 -8.84 8.96 -16.38
CA SER A 35 -10.17 8.77 -16.97
C SER A 35 -10.09 8.65 -18.48
N PHE A 36 -9.34 9.52 -19.14
CA PHE A 36 -9.13 9.48 -20.59
C PHE A 36 -8.51 8.15 -21.03
N ILE A 37 -7.51 7.63 -20.29
CA ILE A 37 -6.91 6.33 -20.58
C ILE A 37 -7.94 5.20 -20.46
N VAL A 38 -8.75 5.22 -19.40
CA VAL A 38 -9.81 4.22 -19.19
C VAL A 38 -10.84 4.25 -20.32
N ASP A 39 -11.23 5.44 -20.76
CA ASP A 39 -12.20 5.59 -21.87
C ASP A 39 -11.62 5.04 -23.18
N ILE A 40 -10.35 5.28 -23.46
CA ILE A 40 -9.67 4.67 -24.62
C ILE A 40 -9.69 3.15 -24.53
N ILE A 41 -9.41 2.59 -23.35
CA ILE A 41 -9.40 1.14 -23.15
C ILE A 41 -10.80 0.55 -23.32
N LYS A 42 -11.84 1.21 -22.83
CA LYS A 42 -13.24 0.78 -23.03
C LYS A 42 -13.60 0.78 -24.51
N ASN A 43 -13.29 1.85 -25.23
CA ASN A 43 -13.52 1.92 -26.67
C ASN A 43 -12.77 0.80 -27.42
N TRP A 44 -11.53 0.49 -26.99
CA TRP A 44 -10.73 -0.61 -27.53
C TRP A 44 -11.42 -1.98 -27.38
N ILE A 45 -12.04 -2.21 -26.22
CA ILE A 45 -12.80 -3.43 -25.95
C ILE A 45 -14.09 -3.46 -26.78
N ASP A 46 -14.80 -2.33 -26.87
CA ASP A 46 -16.05 -2.21 -27.63
C ASP A 46 -15.83 -2.46 -29.14
N GLU A 47 -14.63 -2.16 -29.64
CA GLU A 47 -14.19 -2.51 -31.00
C GLU A 47 -13.81 -4.01 -31.15
N GLY A 48 -13.99 -4.82 -30.11
CA GLY A 48 -13.68 -6.25 -30.10
C GLY A 48 -12.20 -6.59 -29.99
N ARG A 49 -11.36 -5.66 -29.57
CA ARG A 49 -9.90 -5.84 -29.42
C ARG A 49 -9.56 -6.42 -28.04
N SER A 50 -8.39 -7.04 -27.93
CA SER A 50 -7.92 -7.69 -26.71
C SER A 50 -7.29 -6.71 -25.72
N LEU A 51 -7.60 -6.87 -24.43
CA LEU A 51 -6.89 -6.16 -23.35
C LEU A 51 -5.41 -6.53 -23.25
N ASN A 52 -5.03 -7.71 -23.75
CA ASN A 52 -3.62 -8.12 -23.76
C ASN A 52 -2.74 -7.28 -24.70
N ASP A 53 -3.38 -6.53 -25.62
CA ASP A 53 -2.67 -5.64 -26.56
C ASP A 53 -2.52 -4.21 -26.01
N VAL A 54 -3.02 -3.95 -24.79
CA VAL A 54 -2.95 -2.65 -24.14
C VAL A 54 -1.82 -2.61 -23.13
N ALA A 55 -0.95 -1.61 -23.23
CA ALA A 55 0.08 -1.33 -22.23
C ALA A 55 0.06 0.14 -21.83
N ILE A 56 0.08 0.41 -20.54
CA ILE A 56 0.20 1.76 -19.97
C ILE A 56 1.62 1.92 -19.45
N LEU A 57 2.36 2.87 -20.00
CA LEU A 57 3.73 3.17 -19.58
C LEU A 57 3.75 4.49 -18.81
N TYR A 58 4.40 4.51 -17.66
CA TYR A 58 4.56 5.70 -16.83
C TYR A 58 6.00 5.82 -16.34
N ARG A 59 6.42 7.05 -16.04
CA ARG A 59 7.80 7.34 -15.68
C ARG A 59 8.10 7.10 -14.20
N SER A 60 7.16 7.37 -13.32
CA SER A 60 7.34 7.24 -11.88
C SER A 60 6.26 6.39 -11.23
N ASN A 61 6.63 5.63 -10.19
CA ASN A 61 5.69 4.80 -9.45
C ASN A 61 4.57 5.60 -8.75
N ALA A 62 4.75 6.91 -8.53
CA ALA A 62 3.72 7.76 -7.97
C ALA A 62 2.49 7.87 -8.89
N GLN A 63 2.69 7.86 -10.21
CA GLN A 63 1.62 7.92 -11.21
C GLN A 63 0.75 6.66 -11.22
N SER A 64 1.30 5.50 -10.83
CA SER A 64 0.55 4.24 -10.88
C SER A 64 -0.72 4.24 -10.03
N ARG A 65 -0.71 4.95 -8.88
CA ARG A 65 -1.86 4.97 -7.96
C ARG A 65 -3.14 5.47 -8.61
N VAL A 66 -3.09 6.62 -9.27
CA VAL A 66 -4.28 7.24 -9.89
C VAL A 66 -4.78 6.41 -11.06
N LEU A 67 -3.86 5.82 -11.83
CA LEU A 67 -4.17 4.89 -12.91
C LEU A 67 -4.83 3.60 -12.38
N GLU A 68 -4.24 3.00 -11.34
CA GLU A 68 -4.78 1.79 -10.70
C GLU A 68 -6.18 2.03 -10.14
N ASP A 69 -6.40 3.14 -9.42
CA ASP A 69 -7.71 3.50 -8.87
C ASP A 69 -8.77 3.66 -9.98
N SER A 70 -8.41 4.27 -11.11
CA SER A 70 -9.34 4.48 -12.22
C SER A 70 -9.67 3.18 -12.96
N ILE A 71 -8.67 2.31 -13.16
CA ILE A 71 -8.83 0.99 -13.77
C ILE A 71 -9.70 0.07 -12.88
N LEU A 72 -9.45 0.09 -11.56
CA LEU A 72 -10.23 -0.68 -10.58
C LEU A 72 -11.69 -0.23 -10.54
N ARG A 73 -11.96 1.09 -10.55
CA ARG A 73 -13.34 1.62 -10.59
C ARG A 73 -14.07 1.26 -11.87
N ALA A 74 -13.33 1.09 -12.97
CA ALA A 74 -13.86 0.66 -14.25
C ALA A 74 -14.01 -0.87 -14.35
N GLU A 75 -13.66 -1.61 -13.29
CA GLU A 75 -13.67 -3.08 -13.21
C GLU A 75 -12.84 -3.77 -14.30
N LEU A 76 -11.79 -3.08 -14.78
CA LEU A 76 -10.90 -3.60 -15.80
C LEU A 76 -9.77 -4.43 -15.15
N PRO A 77 -9.52 -5.66 -15.64
CA PRO A 77 -8.39 -6.45 -15.15
C PRO A 77 -7.07 -5.84 -15.61
N TYR A 78 -6.07 -5.79 -14.71
CA TYR A 78 -4.75 -5.27 -15.02
C TYR A 78 -3.63 -6.04 -14.31
N ARG A 79 -2.41 -5.89 -14.83
CA ARG A 79 -1.19 -6.43 -14.24
C ARG A 79 -0.09 -5.37 -14.24
N ILE A 80 0.65 -5.26 -13.14
CA ILE A 80 1.81 -4.38 -13.04
C ILE A 80 3.07 -5.20 -13.27
N TYR A 81 3.93 -4.72 -14.17
CA TYR A 81 5.24 -5.28 -14.42
C TYR A 81 6.33 -4.37 -13.84
N GLY A 82 7.32 -4.96 -13.18
CA GLY A 82 8.46 -4.23 -12.64
C GLY A 82 8.18 -3.47 -11.33
N GLY A 83 7.01 -3.66 -10.72
CA GLY A 83 6.63 -3.04 -9.46
C GLY A 83 5.62 -3.87 -8.66
N VAL A 84 5.38 -3.45 -7.43
CA VAL A 84 4.33 -3.99 -6.56
C VAL A 84 3.10 -3.09 -6.69
N ARG A 85 1.91 -3.68 -6.80
CA ARG A 85 0.65 -2.92 -6.79
C ARG A 85 0.64 -1.96 -5.60
N PHE A 86 0.07 -0.77 -5.77
CA PHE A 86 0.07 0.26 -4.72
C PHE A 86 -0.34 -0.29 -3.36
N TYR A 87 -1.47 -0.99 -3.29
CA TYR A 87 -1.99 -1.58 -2.05
C TYR A 87 -1.21 -2.81 -1.56
N GLU A 88 -0.28 -3.34 -2.37
CA GLU A 88 0.59 -4.44 -1.98
C GLU A 88 1.94 -3.95 -1.41
N ARG A 89 2.23 -2.67 -1.53
CA ARG A 89 3.43 -2.06 -0.96
C ARG A 89 3.45 -2.22 0.55
N MET A 90 4.65 -2.46 1.08
CA MET A 90 4.84 -2.77 2.50
C MET A 90 4.35 -1.64 3.41
N GLU A 91 4.68 -0.41 3.08
CA GLU A 91 4.28 0.79 3.81
C GLU A 91 2.76 0.95 3.85
N ILE A 92 2.08 0.73 2.72
CA ILE A 92 0.62 0.81 2.62
C ILE A 92 -0.04 -0.30 3.45
N LYS A 93 0.47 -1.53 3.33
CA LYS A 93 -0.01 -2.66 4.15
C LYS A 93 0.16 -2.39 5.64
N ASN A 94 1.26 -1.76 6.03
CA ASN A 94 1.50 -1.43 7.44
C ASN A 94 0.52 -0.36 7.92
N ALA A 95 0.32 0.74 7.17
CA ALA A 95 -0.64 1.79 7.50
C ALA A 95 -2.08 1.23 7.63
N LEU A 96 -2.49 0.37 6.68
CA LEU A 96 -3.78 -0.31 6.76
C LEU A 96 -3.92 -1.24 7.99
N ARG A 97 -2.82 -1.85 8.46
CA ARG A 97 -2.86 -2.68 9.68
C ARG A 97 -2.92 -1.85 10.94
N TYR A 98 -2.25 -0.69 10.97
CA TYR A 98 -2.44 0.29 12.05
C TYR A 98 -3.89 0.75 12.13
N SER A 99 -4.48 1.18 11.03
CA SER A 99 -5.90 1.58 10.99
C SER A 99 -6.83 0.46 11.49
N LYS A 100 -6.58 -0.79 11.07
CA LYS A 100 -7.37 -1.94 11.55
C LYS A 100 -7.24 -2.15 13.05
N LEU A 101 -6.05 -1.99 13.61
CA LEU A 101 -5.84 -2.14 15.06
C LEU A 101 -6.49 -1.00 15.84
N LEU A 102 -6.48 0.24 15.32
CA LEU A 102 -7.17 1.37 15.94
C LEU A 102 -8.69 1.16 16.03
N VAL A 103 -9.29 0.62 14.95
CA VAL A 103 -10.73 0.34 14.89
C VAL A 103 -11.08 -0.90 15.73
N TYR A 104 -10.24 -1.93 15.68
CA TYR A 104 -10.49 -3.21 16.35
C TYR A 104 -9.22 -3.69 17.05
N ILE A 105 -9.10 -3.30 18.33
CA ILE A 105 -7.89 -3.49 19.12
C ILE A 105 -7.53 -4.96 19.35
N ASP A 106 -8.50 -5.84 19.36
CA ASP A 106 -8.33 -7.28 19.52
C ASP A 106 -8.03 -8.01 18.19
N ASN A 107 -7.59 -7.27 17.14
CA ASN A 107 -7.19 -7.89 15.87
C ASN A 107 -5.75 -8.43 15.92
N ASP A 108 -5.59 -9.69 16.28
CA ASP A 108 -4.30 -10.36 16.44
C ASP A 108 -3.43 -10.31 15.18
N ALA A 109 -4.03 -10.48 13.99
CA ALA A 109 -3.30 -10.41 12.72
C ALA A 109 -2.76 -9.00 12.41
N ALA A 110 -3.49 -7.95 12.82
CA ALA A 110 -3.00 -6.59 12.73
C ALA A 110 -1.90 -6.33 13.75
N PHE A 111 -2.11 -6.77 15.00
CA PHE A 111 -1.11 -6.66 16.07
C PHE A 111 0.23 -7.28 15.66
N GLU A 112 0.26 -8.55 15.26
CA GLU A 112 1.49 -9.24 14.85
C GLU A 112 2.24 -8.54 13.73
N ARG A 113 1.50 -7.94 12.80
CA ARG A 113 2.10 -7.25 11.67
C ARG A 113 2.82 -5.97 12.05
N ILE A 114 2.28 -5.20 13.01
CA ILE A 114 2.75 -3.84 13.27
C ILE A 114 3.49 -3.66 14.60
N VAL A 115 3.42 -4.62 15.51
CA VAL A 115 4.01 -4.50 16.85
C VAL A 115 5.49 -4.10 16.83
N ASN A 116 6.22 -4.53 15.80
CA ASN A 116 7.62 -4.18 15.58
C ASN A 116 7.85 -3.37 14.28
N VAL A 117 6.85 -2.64 13.81
CA VAL A 117 6.93 -1.73 12.65
C VAL A 117 6.45 -0.35 13.07
N PRO A 118 7.34 0.67 13.09
CA PRO A 118 8.79 0.63 12.90
C PRO A 118 9.48 -0.27 13.93
N THR A 119 10.76 -0.59 13.71
CA THR A 119 11.52 -1.49 14.58
C THR A 119 11.61 -0.94 16.01
N ARG A 120 11.07 -1.68 17.00
CA ARG A 120 11.01 -1.32 18.42
C ARG A 120 11.83 -2.23 19.32
N GLY A 121 12.56 -3.20 18.73
CA GLY A 121 13.30 -4.21 19.50
C GLY A 121 12.42 -5.33 20.07
N ILE A 122 11.19 -5.47 19.57
CA ILE A 122 10.29 -6.58 19.90
C ILE A 122 10.62 -7.75 18.96
N GLY A 123 11.44 -8.68 19.44
CA GLY A 123 11.87 -9.82 18.67
C GLY A 123 10.95 -11.04 18.80
N ALA A 124 11.28 -12.11 18.07
CA ALA A 124 10.50 -13.34 18.03
C ALA A 124 10.22 -13.92 19.43
N LYS A 125 11.23 -13.98 20.31
CA LYS A 125 11.06 -14.48 21.69
C LYS A 125 10.02 -13.71 22.49
N THR A 126 9.94 -12.40 22.32
CA THR A 126 8.94 -11.56 22.99
C THR A 126 7.55 -11.83 22.45
N LEU A 127 7.42 -11.97 21.11
CA LEU A 127 6.16 -12.33 20.48
C LEU A 127 5.69 -13.72 20.87
N ASP A 128 6.59 -14.70 20.96
CA ASP A 128 6.25 -16.05 21.40
C ASP A 128 5.72 -16.05 22.85
N SER A 129 6.35 -15.27 23.73
CA SER A 129 5.83 -15.11 25.11
C SER A 129 4.45 -14.46 25.14
N VAL A 130 4.16 -13.48 24.27
CA VAL A 130 2.83 -12.87 24.15
C VAL A 130 1.81 -13.89 23.64
N ARG A 131 2.17 -14.69 22.63
CA ARG A 131 1.31 -15.75 22.08
C ARG A 131 1.00 -16.84 23.12
N GLU A 132 2.01 -17.27 23.87
CA GLU A 132 1.84 -18.27 24.94
C GLU A 132 0.90 -17.75 26.02
N HIS A 133 1.11 -16.52 26.48
CA HIS A 133 0.24 -15.90 27.48
C HIS A 133 -1.20 -15.72 26.96
N ALA A 134 -1.37 -15.25 25.73
CA ALA A 134 -2.67 -15.12 25.10
C ALA A 134 -3.44 -16.44 25.03
N ARG A 135 -2.75 -17.53 24.68
CA ARG A 135 -3.33 -18.88 24.63
C ARG A 135 -3.68 -19.41 26.02
N ALA A 136 -2.80 -19.21 26.99
CA ALA A 136 -3.01 -19.70 28.37
C ALA A 136 -4.25 -19.04 29.01
N GLU A 137 -4.43 -17.75 28.80
CA GLU A 137 -5.51 -16.98 29.39
C GLU A 137 -6.74 -16.84 28.46
N ASN A 138 -6.66 -17.39 27.24
CA ASN A 138 -7.71 -17.27 26.21
C ASN A 138 -8.13 -15.81 25.93
N ILE A 139 -7.15 -14.95 25.75
CA ILE A 139 -7.31 -13.52 25.47
C ILE A 139 -6.62 -13.13 24.17
N SER A 140 -6.88 -11.91 23.67
CA SER A 140 -6.21 -11.36 22.48
C SER A 140 -4.72 -11.10 22.74
N LEU A 141 -3.93 -11.04 21.65
CA LEU A 141 -2.50 -10.67 21.73
C LEU A 141 -2.30 -9.27 22.31
N TRP A 142 -3.23 -8.35 22.08
CA TRP A 142 -3.21 -7.02 22.70
C TRP A 142 -3.28 -7.10 24.22
N LYS A 143 -4.29 -7.78 24.74
CA LYS A 143 -4.48 -7.95 26.20
C LYS A 143 -3.32 -8.70 26.85
N ALA A 144 -2.80 -9.71 26.17
CA ALA A 144 -1.61 -10.42 26.63
C ALA A 144 -0.38 -9.51 26.69
N ALA A 145 -0.19 -8.69 25.67
CA ALA A 145 0.90 -7.70 25.64
C ALA A 145 0.75 -6.64 26.74
N GLU A 146 -0.46 -6.15 27.00
CA GLU A 146 -0.75 -5.25 28.13
C GLU A 146 -0.41 -5.90 29.47
N SER A 147 -0.76 -7.16 29.67
CA SER A 147 -0.43 -7.88 30.90
C SER A 147 1.08 -8.00 31.10
N ILE A 148 1.81 -8.43 30.05
CA ILE A 148 3.27 -8.59 30.10
C ILE A 148 3.98 -7.25 30.26
N SER A 149 3.44 -6.18 29.68
CA SER A 149 4.04 -4.85 29.73
C SER A 149 4.05 -4.22 31.11
N LYS A 150 3.12 -4.59 31.99
CA LYS A 150 3.04 -4.15 33.39
C LYS A 150 4.25 -4.57 34.20
N ASP A 151 4.94 -5.63 33.77
CA ASP A 151 6.15 -6.14 34.40
C ASP A 151 7.41 -5.41 33.85
N ASN A 152 7.61 -4.17 34.28
CA ASN A 152 8.60 -3.22 33.74
C ASN A 152 10.09 -3.60 33.93
N ILE A 153 10.38 -4.81 34.39
CA ILE A 153 11.75 -5.24 34.77
C ILE A 153 12.59 -5.57 33.53
N LYS A 154 12.00 -6.11 32.48
CA LYS A 154 12.69 -6.56 31.26
C LYS A 154 12.68 -5.51 30.16
N LYS A 155 13.78 -5.41 29.38
CA LYS A 155 13.87 -4.52 28.20
C LYS A 155 12.74 -4.77 27.18
N SER A 156 12.32 -6.01 27.02
CA SER A 156 11.21 -6.42 26.14
C SER A 156 9.86 -5.90 26.63
N SER A 157 9.62 -5.86 27.96
CA SER A 157 8.39 -5.30 28.53
C SER A 157 8.29 -3.81 28.28
N ARG A 158 9.40 -3.07 28.37
CA ARG A 158 9.44 -1.64 28.04
C ARG A 158 9.14 -1.35 26.57
N ALA A 159 9.61 -2.20 25.65
CA ALA A 159 9.30 -2.06 24.22
C ALA A 159 7.82 -2.31 23.93
N LEU A 160 7.20 -3.29 24.60
CA LEU A 160 5.77 -3.54 24.54
C LEU A 160 4.95 -2.39 25.14
N SER A 161 5.34 -1.86 26.31
CA SER A 161 4.70 -0.69 26.94
C SER A 161 4.68 0.49 25.98
N HIS A 162 5.83 0.81 25.39
CA HIS A 162 5.91 1.93 24.43
C HIS A 162 5.02 1.72 23.20
N PHE A 163 4.95 0.49 22.65
CA PHE A 163 4.04 0.20 21.55
C PHE A 163 2.58 0.39 21.95
N ILE A 164 2.18 -0.13 23.13
CA ILE A 164 0.81 -0.03 23.64
C ILE A 164 0.44 1.45 23.87
N GLU A 165 1.33 2.21 24.50
CA GLU A 165 1.15 3.64 24.72
C GLU A 165 0.99 4.40 23.40
N THR A 166 1.84 4.12 22.41
CA THR A 166 1.77 4.73 21.08
C THR A 166 0.42 4.48 20.41
N VAL A 167 -0.04 3.21 20.39
CA VAL A 167 -1.32 2.87 19.75
C VAL A 167 -2.51 3.43 20.53
N SER A 168 -2.45 3.42 21.86
CA SER A 168 -3.50 4.00 22.70
C SER A 168 -3.60 5.51 22.51
N GLN A 169 -2.48 6.21 22.40
CA GLN A 169 -2.46 7.63 22.09
C GLN A 169 -3.02 7.91 20.70
N LEU A 170 -2.55 7.19 19.68
CA LEU A 170 -3.10 7.29 18.32
C LEU A 170 -4.62 7.07 18.29
N LYS A 171 -5.12 6.10 19.06
CA LYS A 171 -6.55 5.84 19.14
C LYS A 171 -7.30 7.05 19.71
N THR A 172 -6.79 7.67 20.75
CA THR A 172 -7.36 8.88 21.35
C THR A 172 -7.31 10.06 20.38
N ASP A 173 -6.15 10.26 19.72
CA ASP A 173 -5.93 11.37 18.81
C ASP A 173 -6.76 11.27 17.52
N THR A 174 -7.15 10.05 17.15
CA THR A 174 -7.97 9.77 15.96
C THR A 174 -9.46 9.66 16.26
N GLU A 175 -9.88 9.72 17.53
CA GLU A 175 -11.26 9.71 17.91
C GLU A 175 -11.99 10.94 17.31
N ASN A 176 -13.04 10.71 16.54
CA ASN A 176 -13.79 11.74 15.81
C ASN A 176 -13.09 12.39 14.59
N LYS A 177 -11.96 11.86 14.12
CA LYS A 177 -11.30 12.31 12.89
C LYS A 177 -11.82 11.58 11.65
N GLY A 178 -11.77 12.26 10.51
CA GLY A 178 -12.06 11.66 9.21
C GLY A 178 -10.96 10.67 8.79
N LEU A 179 -11.28 9.76 7.87
CA LEU A 179 -10.37 8.69 7.45
C LEU A 179 -9.01 9.23 6.95
N GLY A 180 -9.00 10.34 6.22
CA GLY A 180 -7.76 10.97 5.73
C GLY A 180 -6.88 11.44 6.88
N GLU A 181 -7.45 12.12 7.87
CA GLU A 181 -6.76 12.62 9.05
C GLU A 181 -6.19 11.48 9.92
N ILE A 182 -6.92 10.35 10.00
CA ILE A 182 -6.43 9.14 10.69
C ILE A 182 -5.16 8.61 10.02
N PHE A 183 -5.14 8.58 8.69
CA PHE A 183 -3.94 8.14 7.97
C PHE A 183 -2.77 9.11 8.11
N ASP A 184 -3.03 10.41 8.13
CA ASP A 184 -2.00 11.42 8.36
C ASP A 184 -1.34 11.24 9.74
N GLU A 185 -2.12 10.94 10.80
CA GLU A 185 -1.58 10.65 12.13
C GLU A 185 -0.78 9.33 12.19
N ILE A 186 -1.16 8.32 11.42
CA ILE A 186 -0.44 7.04 11.38
C ILE A 186 0.92 7.18 10.67
N ILE A 187 1.04 8.11 9.72
CA ILE A 187 2.22 8.28 8.86
C ILE A 187 3.24 9.24 9.50
N ASN A 188 2.80 10.22 10.28
CA ASN A 188 3.64 11.19 10.99
C ASN A 188 4.12 10.66 12.34
#